data_5ab5937153dff0642d809d8ce9e5120e
#
_entry.id   5ab5937153dff0642d809d8ce9e5120e
#
_cell.length_a   1.000
_cell.length_b   1.000
_cell.length_c   1.000
_cell.angle_alpha   90.00
_cell.angle_beta   90.00
_cell.angle_gamma   90.00
#
_symmetry.space_group_name_H-M   'P 1'
#
loop_
_entity.id
_entity.type
_entity.pdbx_description
1 polymer ?
#
loop_
_entity_poly.entity_id
_entity_poly.type
_entity_poly.pdbx_seq_one_letter_code
_entity_poly.pdbx_strand_id
1 'polypeptide(L)'
;MMALPAFAAEYGEPDITPQTTMGEIRSNPSILGAGVWTYSKEQNLPGTEDWCNDQTLEKYVSSHVAQDCADGLNLLIRNYNAGVQITYKLYSEQEIAEDSSRNNVEFYYYPASTPDAKYALVLSGNIFNRTAELKECISTAYQLHQKGYAVFVMRYRAYPDNDNNSPMEDIARAVKYITGHAQQFGVQTE
;
A
#
# COMPACT_ATOMS: atom_id res chain seq x y z
N MET A 1 30.58 7.15 -6.70
CA MET A 1 29.51 7.05 -7.70
C MET A 1 29.33 5.56 -7.97
N MET A 2 28.48 4.89 -7.18
CA MET A 2 28.10 3.49 -7.42
C MET A 2 26.85 3.49 -8.27
N ALA A 3 26.97 3.01 -9.50
CA ALA A 3 25.83 2.76 -10.38
C ALA A 3 24.97 1.67 -9.74
N LEU A 4 23.69 1.94 -9.53
CA LEU A 4 22.71 0.92 -9.21
C LEU A 4 22.69 -0.08 -10.37
N PRO A 5 22.80 -1.39 -10.11
CA PRO A 5 22.69 -2.38 -11.16
C PRO A 5 21.27 -2.35 -11.73
N ALA A 6 21.18 -2.21 -13.05
CA ALA A 6 19.96 -2.46 -13.78
C ALA A 6 19.67 -3.98 -13.71
N PHE A 7 18.94 -4.41 -12.70
CA PHE A 7 18.39 -5.76 -12.63
C PHE A 7 16.95 -5.73 -13.14
N ALA A 8 16.79 -5.84 -14.44
CA ALA A 8 15.63 -6.50 -15.02
C ALA A 8 15.84 -8.01 -14.79
N ALA A 9 15.58 -8.48 -13.59
CA ALA A 9 15.50 -9.90 -13.33
C ALA A 9 14.16 -10.40 -13.85
N GLU A 10 14.20 -11.39 -14.73
CA GLU A 10 13.09 -12.24 -15.14
C GLU A 10 12.44 -12.89 -13.90
N TYR A 11 11.52 -12.20 -13.27
CA TYR A 11 10.58 -12.84 -12.38
C TYR A 11 9.34 -13.19 -13.22
N GLY A 12 9.20 -14.47 -13.55
CA GLY A 12 8.24 -15.01 -14.48
C GLY A 12 6.79 -15.06 -14.00
N GLU A 13 6.35 -14.09 -13.22
CA GLU A 13 4.94 -13.89 -12.91
C GLU A 13 4.34 -12.94 -13.97
N PRO A 14 3.16 -13.27 -14.52
CA PRO A 14 2.51 -12.38 -15.48
C PRO A 14 2.20 -11.04 -14.81
N ASP A 15 2.45 -9.93 -15.51
CA ASP A 15 2.08 -8.60 -15.05
C ASP A 15 0.57 -8.53 -14.78
N ILE A 16 0.19 -7.89 -13.69
CA ILE A 16 -1.21 -7.53 -13.43
C ILE A 16 -1.65 -6.54 -14.48
N THR A 17 -2.81 -6.79 -15.06
CA THR A 17 -3.47 -5.93 -16.06
C THR A 17 -4.87 -5.55 -15.58
N PRO A 18 -5.54 -4.57 -16.19
CA PRO A 18 -6.95 -4.29 -15.89
C PRO A 18 -7.88 -5.49 -16.01
N GLN A 19 -7.52 -6.50 -16.82
CA GLN A 19 -8.30 -7.73 -17.05
C GLN A 19 -7.95 -8.86 -16.07
N THR A 20 -6.88 -8.74 -15.31
CA THR A 20 -6.53 -9.70 -14.24
C THR A 20 -7.63 -9.73 -13.20
N THR A 21 -8.07 -10.92 -12.81
CA THR A 21 -9.14 -11.06 -11.81
C THR A 21 -8.65 -10.75 -10.39
N MET A 22 -9.55 -10.37 -9.53
CA MET A 22 -9.24 -10.12 -8.12
C MET A 22 -8.74 -11.38 -7.41
N GLY A 23 -9.22 -12.56 -7.82
CA GLY A 23 -8.72 -13.85 -7.32
C GLY A 23 -7.26 -14.09 -7.68
N GLU A 24 -6.86 -13.83 -8.91
CA GLU A 24 -5.46 -13.91 -9.35
C GLU A 24 -4.57 -12.91 -8.62
N ILE A 25 -5.01 -11.65 -8.46
CA ILE A 25 -4.26 -10.64 -7.71
C ILE A 25 -4.06 -11.07 -6.26
N ARG A 26 -5.09 -11.58 -5.60
CA ARG A 26 -5.06 -12.02 -4.21
C ARG A 26 -4.22 -13.25 -3.97
N SER A 27 -4.15 -14.13 -4.94
CA SER A 27 -3.32 -15.35 -4.88
C SER A 27 -1.89 -15.13 -5.38
N ASN A 28 -1.55 -13.95 -5.88
CA ASN A 28 -0.20 -13.63 -6.35
C ASN A 28 0.80 -13.71 -5.20
N PRO A 29 1.85 -14.56 -5.28
CA PRO A 29 2.78 -14.79 -4.18
C PRO A 29 3.52 -13.53 -3.74
N SER A 30 3.86 -12.65 -4.68
CA SER A 30 4.56 -11.39 -4.38
C SER A 30 3.65 -10.38 -3.68
N ILE A 31 2.37 -10.30 -4.04
CA ILE A 31 1.36 -9.49 -3.34
C ILE A 31 1.19 -9.97 -1.90
N LEU A 32 1.06 -11.28 -1.71
CA LEU A 32 0.93 -11.89 -0.39
C LEU A 32 2.21 -11.69 0.45
N GLY A 33 3.36 -11.95 -0.16
CA GLY A 33 4.67 -11.81 0.51
C GLY A 33 4.99 -10.35 0.88
N ALA A 34 4.60 -9.39 0.04
CA ALA A 34 4.73 -7.97 0.32
C ALA A 34 3.74 -7.47 1.39
N GLY A 35 2.72 -8.25 1.75
CA GLY A 35 1.70 -7.87 2.72
C GLY A 35 0.72 -6.82 2.20
N VAL A 36 0.56 -6.72 0.87
CA VAL A 36 -0.37 -5.75 0.25
C VAL A 36 -1.80 -6.24 0.36
N TRP A 37 -2.64 -5.43 0.95
CA TRP A 37 -4.07 -5.75 1.06
C TRP A 37 -4.82 -5.39 -0.22
N THR A 38 -5.61 -6.32 -0.68
CA THR A 38 -6.36 -6.23 -1.93
C THR A 38 -7.88 -6.15 -1.75
N TYR A 39 -8.33 -6.00 -0.52
CA TYR A 39 -9.74 -5.86 -0.16
C TYR A 39 -9.92 -4.84 0.97
N SER A 40 -11.11 -4.28 1.13
CA SER A 40 -11.41 -3.38 2.23
C SER A 40 -11.66 -4.15 3.53
N LYS A 41 -11.32 -3.54 4.67
CA LYS A 41 -11.47 -4.17 5.99
C LYS A 41 -12.90 -4.56 6.36
N GLU A 42 -13.91 -3.85 5.87
CA GLU A 42 -15.32 -4.21 6.07
C GLU A 42 -15.67 -5.60 5.53
N GLN A 43 -14.88 -6.13 4.64
CA GLN A 43 -15.07 -7.44 4.02
C GLN A 43 -14.41 -8.58 4.80
N ASN A 44 -13.87 -8.32 5.98
CA ASN A 44 -13.42 -9.35 6.93
C ASN A 44 -14.60 -10.10 7.60
N LEU A 45 -15.81 -10.00 7.06
CA LEU A 45 -16.88 -10.90 7.42
C LEU A 45 -16.58 -12.27 6.81
N PRO A 46 -16.59 -13.35 7.60
CA PRO A 46 -16.34 -14.69 7.08
C PRO A 46 -17.24 -15.00 5.87
N GLY A 47 -16.64 -15.38 4.76
CA GLY A 47 -17.32 -15.70 3.51
C GLY A 47 -17.63 -14.52 2.59
N THR A 48 -17.14 -13.31 2.88
CA THR A 48 -17.30 -12.14 1.99
C THR A 48 -16.05 -11.82 1.18
N GLU A 49 -14.92 -12.42 1.51
CA GLU A 49 -13.63 -12.17 0.84
C GLU A 49 -13.63 -12.63 -0.63
N ASP A 50 -14.45 -13.62 -0.98
CA ASP A 50 -14.47 -14.24 -2.30
C ASP A 50 -15.49 -13.63 -3.27
N TRP A 51 -16.39 -12.75 -2.79
CA TRP A 51 -17.48 -12.22 -3.60
C TRP A 51 -17.05 -11.50 -4.89
N CYS A 52 -15.83 -11.03 -4.97
CA CYS A 52 -15.31 -10.32 -6.13
C CYS A 52 -14.16 -11.06 -6.83
N ASN A 53 -13.84 -12.30 -6.46
CA ASN A 53 -12.71 -13.02 -7.04
C ASN A 53 -12.81 -13.17 -8.56
N ASP A 54 -14.01 -13.34 -9.11
CA ASP A 54 -14.24 -13.44 -10.55
C ASP A 54 -14.32 -12.08 -11.27
N GLN A 55 -14.27 -10.97 -10.53
CA GLN A 55 -14.27 -9.63 -11.14
C GLN A 55 -12.86 -9.28 -11.60
N THR A 56 -12.77 -8.66 -12.79
CA THR A 56 -11.51 -8.04 -13.22
C THR A 56 -11.16 -6.83 -12.37
N LEU A 57 -9.88 -6.48 -12.31
CA LEU A 57 -9.42 -5.27 -11.64
C LEU A 57 -10.19 -4.03 -12.12
N GLU A 58 -10.37 -3.90 -13.44
CA GLU A 58 -11.13 -2.80 -14.04
C GLU A 58 -12.56 -2.68 -13.49
N LYS A 59 -13.24 -3.80 -13.32
CA LYS A 59 -14.58 -3.85 -12.74
C LYS A 59 -14.59 -3.50 -11.26
N TYR A 60 -13.53 -3.89 -10.54
CA TYR A 60 -13.40 -3.68 -9.11
C TYR A 60 -13.06 -2.24 -8.74
N VAL A 61 -12.11 -1.59 -9.43
CA VAL A 61 -11.62 -0.23 -9.09
C VAL A 61 -12.25 0.88 -9.94
N SER A 62 -12.76 0.61 -11.10
CA SER A 62 -13.28 1.45 -12.19
C SER A 62 -12.30 1.58 -13.36
N SER A 63 -12.84 1.59 -14.57
CA SER A 63 -12.05 1.54 -15.81
C SER A 63 -11.05 2.69 -15.98
N HIS A 64 -11.41 3.89 -15.52
CA HIS A 64 -10.58 5.09 -15.68
C HIS A 64 -9.30 5.12 -14.81
N VAL A 65 -9.21 4.27 -13.78
CA VAL A 65 -8.02 4.16 -12.90
C VAL A 65 -7.37 2.78 -12.94
N ALA A 66 -7.96 1.84 -13.68
CA ALA A 66 -7.56 0.44 -13.65
C ALA A 66 -6.13 0.20 -14.14
N GLN A 67 -5.69 0.93 -15.17
CA GLN A 67 -4.32 0.82 -15.67
C GLN A 67 -3.31 1.33 -14.63
N ASP A 68 -3.52 2.51 -14.07
CA ASP A 68 -2.63 3.07 -13.04
C ASP A 68 -2.61 2.19 -11.79
N CYS A 69 -3.74 1.56 -11.45
CA CYS A 69 -3.83 0.63 -10.34
C CYS A 69 -3.02 -0.65 -10.63
N ALA A 70 -3.13 -1.22 -11.83
CA ALA A 70 -2.34 -2.36 -12.26
C ALA A 70 -0.84 -2.05 -12.23
N ASP A 71 -0.45 -0.91 -12.80
CA ASP A 71 0.95 -0.47 -12.83
C ASP A 71 1.51 -0.21 -11.43
N GLY A 72 0.68 0.35 -10.52
CA GLY A 72 1.03 0.54 -9.12
C GLY A 72 1.25 -0.78 -8.38
N LEU A 73 0.41 -1.78 -8.60
CA LEU A 73 0.60 -3.13 -8.05
C LEU A 73 1.85 -3.80 -8.60
N ASN A 74 2.07 -3.73 -9.92
CA ASN A 74 3.27 -4.27 -10.56
C ASN A 74 4.54 -3.60 -10.05
N LEU A 75 4.50 -2.30 -9.73
CA LEU A 75 5.63 -1.60 -9.13
C LEU A 75 5.93 -2.12 -7.72
N LEU A 76 4.91 -2.38 -6.88
CA LEU A 76 5.09 -3.01 -5.57
C LEU A 76 5.69 -4.41 -5.69
N ILE A 77 5.19 -5.23 -6.62
CA ILE A 77 5.71 -6.58 -6.90
C ILE A 77 7.18 -6.50 -7.30
N ARG A 78 7.53 -5.64 -8.25
CA ARG A 78 8.94 -5.48 -8.69
C ARG A 78 9.86 -5.06 -7.55
N ASN A 79 9.43 -4.10 -6.74
CA ASN A 79 10.23 -3.65 -5.59
C ASN A 79 10.39 -4.76 -4.55
N TYR A 80 9.31 -5.48 -4.22
CA TYR A 80 9.36 -6.61 -3.30
C TYR A 80 10.31 -7.70 -3.80
N ASN A 81 10.22 -8.10 -5.06
CA ASN A 81 11.07 -9.11 -5.68
C ASN A 81 12.54 -8.65 -5.78
N ALA A 82 12.79 -7.35 -5.83
CA ALA A 82 14.13 -6.76 -5.72
C ALA A 82 14.66 -6.66 -4.26
N GLY A 83 13.91 -7.18 -3.29
CA GLY A 83 14.29 -7.18 -1.88
C GLY A 83 14.01 -5.87 -1.13
N VAL A 84 13.22 -4.96 -1.72
CA VAL A 84 12.79 -3.75 -1.03
C VAL A 84 11.67 -4.10 -0.04
N GLN A 85 11.82 -3.67 1.21
CA GLN A 85 10.74 -3.77 2.17
C GLN A 85 9.59 -2.85 1.75
N ILE A 86 8.40 -3.43 1.53
CA ILE A 86 7.23 -2.69 1.07
C ILE A 86 6.35 -2.26 2.24
N THR A 87 6.04 -3.16 3.15
CA THR A 87 5.10 -2.90 4.24
C THR A 87 5.83 -2.57 5.54
N TYR A 88 5.39 -1.52 6.20
CA TYR A 88 5.93 -1.06 7.49
C TYR A 88 4.82 -0.92 8.51
N LYS A 89 4.89 -1.71 9.57
CA LYS A 89 4.00 -1.57 10.74
C LYS A 89 4.38 -0.34 11.56
N LEU A 90 3.39 0.38 12.03
CA LEU A 90 3.59 1.62 12.77
C LEU A 90 3.59 1.46 14.28
N TYR A 91 3.14 0.32 14.78
CA TYR A 91 3.12 -0.01 16.21
C TYR A 91 3.99 -1.22 16.48
N SER A 92 4.67 -1.22 17.64
CA SER A 92 5.46 -2.35 18.11
C SER A 92 4.57 -3.51 18.55
N GLU A 93 5.14 -4.71 18.65
CA GLU A 93 4.43 -5.89 19.17
C GLU A 93 3.86 -5.67 20.58
N GLN A 94 4.56 -4.93 21.43
CA GLN A 94 4.08 -4.58 22.76
C GLN A 94 2.85 -3.69 22.68
N GLU A 95 2.87 -2.62 21.87
CA GLU A 95 1.73 -1.71 21.70
C GLU A 95 0.53 -2.43 21.07
N ILE A 96 0.75 -3.41 20.20
CA ILE A 96 -0.30 -4.25 19.60
C ILE A 96 -0.87 -5.21 20.66
N ALA A 97 -0.04 -5.74 21.55
CA ALA A 97 -0.51 -6.60 22.65
C ALA A 97 -1.39 -5.83 23.66
N GLU A 98 -1.10 -4.53 23.87
CA GLU A 98 -1.90 -3.65 24.71
C GLU A 98 -3.23 -3.24 24.04
N ASP A 99 -3.24 -3.10 22.70
CA ASP A 99 -4.39 -2.72 21.90
C ASP A 99 -4.31 -3.38 20.52
N SER A 100 -5.04 -4.49 20.36
CA SER A 100 -5.01 -5.30 19.12
C SER A 100 -5.55 -4.56 17.88
N SER A 101 -6.29 -3.47 18.05
CA SER A 101 -6.77 -2.64 16.94
C SER A 101 -5.62 -2.02 16.13
N ARG A 102 -4.44 -1.85 16.77
CA ARG A 102 -3.21 -1.32 16.15
C ARG A 102 -2.52 -2.28 15.19
N ASN A 103 -2.90 -3.57 15.18
CA ASN A 103 -2.20 -4.58 14.38
C ASN A 103 -2.22 -4.30 12.87
N ASN A 104 -3.25 -3.63 12.39
CA ASN A 104 -3.43 -3.35 10.97
C ASN A 104 -3.04 -1.91 10.58
N VAL A 105 -2.36 -1.17 11.46
CA VAL A 105 -1.89 0.19 11.16
C VAL A 105 -0.50 0.10 10.55
N GLU A 106 -0.42 0.36 9.26
CA GLU A 106 0.78 0.18 8.45
C GLU A 106 0.73 1.06 7.20
N PHE A 107 1.83 1.16 6.47
CA PHE A 107 1.83 1.76 5.15
C PHE A 107 2.61 0.90 4.14
N TYR A 108 2.25 1.02 2.86
CA TYR A 108 3.03 0.52 1.72
C TYR A 108 3.92 1.64 1.19
N TYR A 109 5.16 1.30 0.90
CA TYR A 109 6.16 2.24 0.44
C TYR A 109 6.49 2.06 -1.03
N TYR A 110 6.42 3.17 -1.78
CA TYR A 110 6.89 3.32 -3.14
C TYR A 110 8.14 4.18 -3.12
N PRO A 111 9.35 3.60 -3.23
CA PRO A 111 10.60 4.35 -3.22
C PRO A 111 10.67 5.34 -4.39
N ALA A 112 11.06 6.57 -4.14
CA ALA A 112 11.37 7.50 -5.23
C ALA A 112 12.62 7.02 -6.01
N SER A 113 12.70 7.41 -7.28
CA SER A 113 13.85 7.08 -8.13
C SER A 113 15.10 7.93 -7.83
N THR A 114 14.94 9.02 -7.11
CA THR A 114 16.03 9.97 -6.75
C THR A 114 16.06 10.17 -5.24
N PRO A 115 17.27 10.34 -4.64
CA PRO A 115 17.39 10.69 -3.23
C PRO A 115 16.83 12.10 -2.95
N ASP A 116 16.54 12.37 -1.68
CA ASP A 116 15.99 13.64 -1.20
C ASP A 116 14.69 14.04 -1.92
N ALA A 117 13.87 13.04 -2.22
CA ALA A 117 12.59 13.27 -2.87
C ALA A 117 11.58 13.88 -1.90
N LYS A 118 10.64 14.66 -2.44
CA LYS A 118 9.41 14.96 -1.68
C LYS A 118 8.63 13.68 -1.45
N TYR A 119 7.89 13.62 -0.34
CA TYR A 119 7.03 12.47 -0.09
C TYR A 119 5.55 12.85 -0.08
N ALA A 120 4.71 11.87 -0.32
CA ALA A 120 3.27 11.96 -0.18
C ALA A 120 2.76 10.81 0.70
N LEU A 121 1.88 11.13 1.65
CA LEU A 121 1.12 10.15 2.41
C LEU A 121 -0.30 10.10 1.84
N VAL A 122 -0.68 8.96 1.27
CA VAL A 122 -1.98 8.73 0.62
C VAL A 122 -2.86 7.90 1.54
N LEU A 123 -4.06 8.38 1.77
CA LEU A 123 -5.03 7.80 2.69
C LEU A 123 -6.33 7.53 1.96
N SER A 124 -6.96 6.39 2.25
CA SER A 124 -8.32 6.17 1.78
C SER A 124 -9.32 7.04 2.55
N GLY A 125 -10.39 7.45 1.89
CA GLY A 125 -11.44 8.30 2.44
C GLY A 125 -12.49 7.53 3.26
N ASN A 126 -13.76 7.90 3.04
CA ASN A 126 -14.96 7.26 3.63
C ASN A 126 -15.21 7.54 5.12
N ILE A 127 -14.84 8.74 5.57
CA ILE A 127 -15.17 9.25 6.92
C ILE A 127 -14.70 8.28 8.03
N PHE A 128 -13.52 7.70 7.88
CA PHE A 128 -12.95 6.71 8.81
C PHE A 128 -13.81 5.45 9.02
N ASN A 129 -14.77 5.19 8.13
CA ASN A 129 -15.65 4.04 8.25
C ASN A 129 -14.98 2.75 7.77
N ARG A 130 -14.08 2.86 6.79
CA ARG A 130 -13.26 1.75 6.27
C ARG A 130 -12.01 2.28 5.60
N THR A 131 -11.07 1.37 5.33
CA THR A 131 -9.95 1.63 4.44
C THR A 131 -10.12 0.79 3.17
N ALA A 132 -9.82 1.38 2.03
CA ALA A 132 -10.00 0.76 0.70
C ALA A 132 -8.81 1.11 -0.21
N GLU A 133 -7.60 0.73 0.22
CA GLU A 133 -6.35 1.16 -0.39
C GLU A 133 -6.30 0.85 -1.88
N LEU A 134 -6.71 -0.35 -2.28
CA LEU A 134 -6.69 -0.75 -3.68
C LEU A 134 -7.61 0.12 -4.55
N LYS A 135 -8.81 0.45 -4.06
CA LYS A 135 -9.79 1.24 -4.82
C LYS A 135 -9.45 2.72 -4.87
N GLU A 136 -8.87 3.26 -3.80
CA GLU A 136 -8.81 4.71 -3.58
C GLU A 136 -7.39 5.25 -3.61
N CYS A 137 -6.37 4.40 -3.35
CA CYS A 137 -5.03 4.88 -3.11
C CYS A 137 -3.99 4.44 -4.15
N ILE A 138 -4.03 3.19 -4.62
CA ILE A 138 -2.95 2.61 -5.44
C ILE A 138 -2.75 3.40 -6.75
N SER A 139 -3.82 3.75 -7.46
CA SER A 139 -3.72 4.56 -8.69
C SER A 139 -3.14 5.95 -8.43
N THR A 140 -3.61 6.61 -7.36
CA THR A 140 -3.09 7.93 -6.93
C THR A 140 -1.61 7.84 -6.53
N ALA A 141 -1.25 6.79 -5.79
CA ALA A 141 0.13 6.55 -5.39
C ALA A 141 1.04 6.36 -6.60
N TYR A 142 0.61 5.57 -7.58
CA TYR A 142 1.36 5.38 -8.82
C TYR A 142 1.56 6.70 -9.58
N GLN A 143 0.52 7.50 -9.76
CA GLN A 143 0.61 8.81 -10.42
C GLN A 143 1.56 9.78 -9.70
N LEU A 144 1.53 9.81 -8.37
CA LEU A 144 2.46 10.63 -7.58
C LEU A 144 3.88 10.12 -7.69
N HIS A 145 4.09 8.80 -7.66
CA HIS A 145 5.39 8.19 -7.87
C HIS A 145 5.97 8.55 -9.26
N GLN A 146 5.16 8.52 -10.33
CA GLN A 146 5.58 8.95 -11.67
C GLN A 146 6.01 10.43 -11.74
N LYS A 147 5.58 11.25 -10.78
CA LYS A 147 6.00 12.65 -10.61
C LYS A 147 7.24 12.80 -9.73
N GLY A 148 7.88 11.69 -9.33
CA GLY A 148 9.11 11.69 -8.55
C GLY A 148 8.95 11.74 -7.04
N TYR A 149 7.73 11.59 -6.51
CA TYR A 149 7.52 11.49 -5.06
C TYR A 149 7.88 10.10 -4.55
N ALA A 150 8.42 10.04 -3.34
CA ALA A 150 8.31 8.84 -2.52
C ALA A 150 6.87 8.77 -1.99
N VAL A 151 6.19 7.63 -2.12
CA VAL A 151 4.77 7.58 -1.74
C VAL A 151 4.54 6.51 -0.68
N PHE A 152 3.74 6.86 0.30
CA PHE A 152 3.31 5.99 1.39
C PHE A 152 1.79 5.87 1.33
N VAL A 153 1.29 4.66 1.08
CA VAL A 153 -0.16 4.36 1.11
C VAL A 153 -0.46 3.79 2.48
N MET A 154 -1.22 4.51 3.28
CA MET A 154 -1.44 4.17 4.68
C MET A 154 -2.79 3.52 4.92
N ARG A 155 -2.76 2.49 5.75
CA ARG A 155 -3.91 1.95 6.48
C ARG A 155 -3.89 2.45 7.92
N TYR A 156 -5.02 2.96 8.37
CA TYR A 156 -5.25 3.46 9.73
C TYR A 156 -6.42 2.72 10.38
N ARG A 157 -6.61 2.88 11.68
CA ARG A 157 -7.76 2.31 12.39
C ARG A 157 -9.05 2.95 11.88
N ALA A 158 -9.88 2.15 11.22
CA ALA A 158 -11.21 2.52 10.75
C ALA A 158 -12.27 1.74 11.55
N TYR A 159 -13.54 2.08 11.41
CA TYR A 159 -14.60 1.33 12.05
C TYR A 159 -14.50 -0.19 11.78
N PRO A 160 -14.76 -1.07 12.76
CA PRO A 160 -15.16 -0.78 14.15
C PRO A 160 -13.97 -0.53 15.12
N ASP A 161 -12.74 -0.54 14.66
CA ASP A 161 -11.54 -0.46 15.50
C ASP A 161 -11.14 0.99 15.85
N ASN A 162 -11.87 1.97 15.33
CA ASN A 162 -11.61 3.37 15.62
C ASN A 162 -12.40 3.86 16.83
N ASP A 163 -11.75 4.61 17.69
CA ASP A 163 -12.36 5.61 18.53
C ASP A 163 -12.29 7.00 17.88
N ASN A 164 -12.80 8.03 18.55
CA ASN A 164 -12.92 9.37 17.98
C ASN A 164 -11.58 9.99 17.51
N ASN A 165 -10.43 9.55 18.02
CA ASN A 165 -9.11 10.14 17.77
C ASN A 165 -8.13 9.20 17.08
N SER A 166 -8.35 7.89 17.16
CA SER A 166 -7.36 6.90 16.71
C SER A 166 -6.92 7.05 15.24
N PRO A 167 -7.77 7.40 14.27
CA PRO A 167 -7.31 7.63 12.91
C PRO A 167 -6.31 8.79 12.81
N MET A 168 -6.55 9.86 13.57
CA MET A 168 -5.66 11.03 13.58
C MET A 168 -4.34 10.75 14.29
N GLU A 169 -4.37 9.95 15.36
CA GLU A 169 -3.17 9.47 16.05
C GLU A 169 -2.32 8.61 15.12
N ASP A 170 -2.94 7.70 14.38
CA ASP A 170 -2.27 6.83 13.43
C ASP A 170 -1.61 7.63 12.30
N ILE A 171 -2.32 8.62 11.75
CA ILE A 171 -1.79 9.51 10.71
C ILE A 171 -0.60 10.32 11.23
N ALA A 172 -0.73 10.92 12.42
CA ALA A 172 0.34 11.67 13.05
C ALA A 172 1.57 10.77 13.32
N ARG A 173 1.33 9.53 13.73
CA ARG A 173 2.38 8.53 13.93
C ARG A 173 3.08 8.18 12.62
N ALA A 174 2.34 8.00 11.53
CA ALA A 174 2.92 7.74 10.21
C ALA A 174 3.84 8.89 9.76
N VAL A 175 3.38 10.13 9.87
CA VAL A 175 4.21 11.31 9.55
C VAL A 175 5.48 11.34 10.39
N LYS A 176 5.36 11.13 11.70
CA LYS A 176 6.52 11.07 12.61
C LYS A 176 7.47 9.92 12.27
N TYR A 177 6.94 8.76 11.89
CA TYR A 177 7.75 7.62 11.49
C TYR A 177 8.53 7.93 10.20
N ILE A 178 7.86 8.45 9.18
CA ILE A 178 8.48 8.79 7.89
C ILE A 178 9.58 9.84 8.08
N THR A 179 9.29 10.92 8.80
CA THR A 179 10.27 11.99 9.04
C THR A 179 11.43 11.55 9.93
N GLY A 180 11.15 10.70 10.93
CA GLY A 180 12.19 10.11 11.79
C GLY A 180 13.12 9.12 11.06
N HIS A 181 12.67 8.57 9.92
CA HIS A 181 13.42 7.63 9.08
C HIS A 181 13.71 8.20 7.69
N ALA A 182 13.75 9.54 7.56
CA ALA A 182 13.86 10.23 6.27
C ALA A 182 15.06 9.77 5.45
N GLN A 183 16.20 9.54 6.09
CA GLN A 183 17.40 9.02 5.43
C GLN A 183 17.18 7.61 4.86
N GLN A 184 16.50 6.72 5.59
CA GLN A 184 16.17 5.36 5.14
C GLN A 184 15.26 5.39 3.91
N PHE A 185 14.27 6.30 3.91
CA PHE A 185 13.32 6.44 2.83
C PHE A 185 13.81 7.37 1.69
N GLY A 186 14.97 8.01 1.84
CA GLY A 186 15.48 8.95 0.84
C GLY A 186 14.57 10.16 0.62
N VAL A 187 13.91 10.66 1.68
CA VAL A 187 12.93 11.75 1.58
C VAL A 187 13.39 13.01 2.32
N GLN A 188 12.84 14.15 1.89
CA GLN A 188 13.02 15.44 2.55
C GLN A 188 12.18 15.49 3.83
N THR A 189 12.66 16.24 4.83
CA THR A 189 11.96 16.48 6.10
C THR A 189 11.35 17.87 6.20
N GLU A 190 11.62 18.74 5.21
CA GLU A 190 11.13 20.12 5.14
C GLU A 190 10.24 20.33 3.91
#